data_3addd8558f418304be8400d2eb49d13a
#
_entry.id   3addd8558f418304be8400d2eb49d13a
#
_cell.length_a   1.000
_cell.length_b   1.000
_cell.length_c   1.000
_cell.angle_alpha   90.00
_cell.angle_beta   90.00
_cell.angle_gamma   90.00
#
_symmetry.space_group_name_H-M   'P 1'
#
loop_
_entity.id
_entity.type
_entity.pdbx_description
1 polymer ?
#
loop_
_entity_poly.entity_id
_entity_poly.type
_entity_poly.pdbx_seq_one_letter_code
_entity_poly.pdbx_strand_id
1 'polypeptide(L)'
;MPDRRPLHHQRMKLFGRRTRHNHFPRFPYLDKLKRYYKWFLWLALSLYFFLSSTSNTPVLFSNPLPLKQTTLPQKTTTRALTESLQFSTSSSSPVKIYIYELPSRFNKDWLSNPRCSTHLFAAEVAIHEALLTYRGRVIDPNEADFFFVPVYVSCNFSTTNGFPSLGHAKPLIKEAINLISSKFPFWNRSRGRDHIFVASHDFGACFHPMEEVAIADGIPEFLKETMLLQTFGVKRKHVCQEAEHVVIPPYVVPEVSKEQPDPAAARRDIFAFFRGKMEVHPKNISGRFYSKKVRTKILKQYGNNPKFYLKRKWLDGYRSEIARSVFCLCPLGWAPWSPRLVESVELGCVPVIIADGIRLPFQSTMKWDEISLTVAEHEVDKLESVLDLVVKTNLTAIQHNLWDPVKRRALLFNNRMLEGDATWHVIQELAGKIDRSWKRQVTGTWR
;
A
#
# COMPACT_ATOMS: atom_id res chain seq x y z
N MET A 1 46.59 -18.11 55.39
CA MET A 1 47.29 -17.08 56.13
C MET A 1 48.50 -16.66 55.30
N PRO A 2 48.87 -15.38 55.25
CA PRO A 2 48.14 -14.13 55.11
C PRO A 2 48.60 -13.44 53.82
N ASP A 3 48.07 -12.42 53.30
CA ASP A 3 48.19 -11.07 53.75
C ASP A 3 47.22 -10.12 52.99
N ARG A 4 46.60 -9.22 53.71
CA ARG A 4 45.75 -8.14 53.19
C ARG A 4 46.56 -6.85 53.05
N ARG A 5 46.51 -6.16 51.91
CA ARG A 5 46.75 -4.72 51.86
C ARG A 5 45.77 -3.97 50.96
N PRO A 6 45.35 -2.75 51.30
CA PRO A 6 44.19 -2.08 50.77
C PRO A 6 44.52 -1.22 49.52
N LEU A 7 43.55 -1.15 48.60
CA LEU A 7 43.61 -0.33 47.41
C LEU A 7 43.30 1.15 47.71
N HIS A 8 44.19 1.99 47.35
CA HIS A 8 44.16 3.46 47.41
C HIS A 8 43.04 4.01 46.48
N HIS A 9 42.14 4.81 47.05
CA HIS A 9 41.25 5.70 46.32
C HIS A 9 42.02 6.87 45.74
N GLN A 10 42.18 6.92 44.42
CA GLN A 10 42.60 8.14 43.73
C GLN A 10 41.35 8.93 43.33
N ARG A 11 41.17 10.08 43.97
CA ARG A 11 40.25 11.17 43.64
C ARG A 11 40.70 11.82 42.35
N MET A 12 39.97 11.64 41.25
CA MET A 12 40.18 12.47 40.03
C MET A 12 39.48 13.82 40.19
N LYS A 13 40.26 14.87 40.12
CA LYS A 13 39.83 16.30 40.13
C LYS A 13 39.10 16.60 38.81
N LEU A 14 37.86 17.01 38.91
CA LEU A 14 37.07 17.59 37.84
C LEU A 14 37.61 19.00 37.51
N PHE A 15 38.19 19.15 36.34
CA PHE A 15 38.49 20.47 35.76
C PHE A 15 37.20 21.07 35.20
N GLY A 16 36.69 22.12 35.84
CA GLY A 16 35.58 22.92 35.39
C GLY A 16 35.97 23.70 34.13
N ARG A 17 35.40 23.36 33.00
CA ARG A 17 35.43 24.21 31.81
C ARG A 17 34.34 25.30 31.94
N ARG A 18 34.76 26.54 32.16
CA ARG A 18 33.95 27.74 32.01
C ARG A 18 33.44 27.84 30.58
N THR A 19 32.16 27.63 30.36
CA THR A 19 31.47 28.01 29.12
C THR A 19 31.28 29.54 29.13
N ARG A 20 31.93 30.23 28.22
CA ARG A 20 31.65 31.65 27.89
C ARG A 20 30.24 31.68 27.25
N HIS A 21 29.30 32.24 27.97
CA HIS A 21 28.05 32.70 27.40
C HIS A 21 28.31 33.91 26.52
N ASN A 22 28.24 33.74 25.20
CA ASN A 22 28.12 34.86 24.28
C ASN A 22 26.69 35.37 24.38
N HIS A 23 26.51 36.48 25.09
CA HIS A 23 25.32 37.29 25.02
C HIS A 23 25.26 38.00 23.67
N PHE A 24 24.48 37.51 22.72
CA PHE A 24 24.00 38.32 21.61
C PHE A 24 22.90 39.25 22.13
N PRO A 25 22.93 40.55 21.84
CA PRO A 25 21.87 41.46 22.26
C PRO A 25 20.57 41.08 21.56
N ARG A 26 19.56 40.67 22.34
CA ARG A 26 18.20 40.51 21.86
C ARG A 26 17.65 41.90 21.57
N PHE A 27 17.38 42.20 20.30
CA PHE A 27 16.66 43.38 19.87
C PHE A 27 15.16 43.20 20.18
N PRO A 28 14.59 43.89 21.17
CA PRO A 28 13.21 43.73 21.56
C PRO A 28 12.19 44.23 20.49
N TYR A 29 12.72 44.88 19.45
CA TYR A 29 11.92 45.41 18.34
C TYR A 29 11.46 44.32 17.37
N LEU A 30 12.21 43.25 17.16
CA LEU A 30 11.88 42.15 16.25
C LEU A 30 10.73 41.28 16.73
N ASP A 31 10.53 41.11 18.03
CA ASP A 31 9.44 40.33 18.57
C ASP A 31 8.10 41.10 18.52
N LYS A 32 8.11 42.43 18.60
CA LYS A 32 6.94 43.28 18.37
C LYS A 32 6.52 43.22 16.88
N LEU A 33 7.49 43.34 15.94
CA LEU A 33 7.17 43.22 14.50
C LEU A 33 6.55 41.87 14.13
N LYS A 34 7.03 40.74 14.67
CA LYS A 34 6.43 39.41 14.46
C LYS A 34 5.00 39.31 14.97
N ARG A 35 4.66 40.03 16.02
CA ARG A 35 3.30 40.07 16.57
C ARG A 35 2.34 40.87 15.67
N TYR A 36 2.78 42.01 15.14
CA TYR A 36 2.01 42.82 14.20
C TYR A 36 1.86 42.17 12.82
N TYR A 37 2.90 41.47 12.32
CA TYR A 37 2.83 40.73 11.07
C TYR A 37 1.73 39.67 11.04
N LYS A 38 1.52 38.95 12.13
CA LYS A 38 0.41 37.99 12.26
C LYS A 38 -0.96 38.67 12.18
N TRP A 39 -1.11 39.83 12.80
CA TRP A 39 -2.36 40.60 12.76
C TRP A 39 -2.64 41.15 11.36
N PHE A 40 -1.64 41.64 10.66
CA PHE A 40 -1.76 42.10 9.28
C PHE A 40 -2.11 40.96 8.32
N LEU A 41 -1.57 39.76 8.51
CA LEU A 41 -1.93 38.57 7.72
C LEU A 41 -3.40 38.18 7.94
N TRP A 42 -3.87 38.19 9.18
CA TRP A 42 -5.28 37.91 9.48
C TRP A 42 -6.23 38.97 8.89
N LEU A 43 -5.85 40.23 8.93
CA LEU A 43 -6.63 41.31 8.34
C LEU A 43 -6.68 41.21 6.81
N ALA A 44 -5.59 40.90 6.16
CA ALA A 44 -5.52 40.70 4.70
C ALA A 44 -6.34 39.50 4.24
N LEU A 45 -6.29 38.37 4.98
CA LEU A 45 -7.13 37.20 4.74
C LEU A 45 -8.61 37.48 4.92
N SER A 46 -8.99 38.20 5.96
CA SER A 46 -10.39 38.58 6.21
C SER A 46 -10.92 39.48 5.11
N LEU A 47 -10.12 40.46 4.66
CA LEU A 47 -10.48 41.36 3.57
C LEU A 47 -10.62 40.62 2.22
N TYR A 48 -9.74 39.65 1.96
CA TYR A 48 -9.84 38.79 0.77
C TYR A 48 -11.11 37.95 0.77
N PHE A 49 -11.48 37.34 1.90
CA PHE A 49 -12.73 36.59 2.03
C PHE A 49 -13.97 37.50 1.89
N PHE A 50 -13.92 38.71 2.41
CA PHE A 50 -15.04 39.65 2.30
C PHE A 50 -15.24 40.13 0.84
N LEU A 51 -14.16 40.43 0.13
CA LEU A 51 -14.20 40.84 -1.28
C LEU A 51 -14.59 39.69 -2.23
N SER A 52 -14.20 38.44 -1.92
CA SER A 52 -14.59 37.26 -2.70
C SER A 52 -16.05 36.85 -2.51
N SER A 53 -16.68 37.23 -1.37
CA SER A 53 -18.09 36.95 -1.11
C SER A 53 -19.05 37.91 -1.80
N THR A 54 -18.58 39.06 -2.29
CA THR A 54 -19.44 40.08 -2.94
C THR A 54 -19.50 39.96 -4.48
N SER A 55 -18.83 38.97 -5.08
CA SER A 55 -18.79 38.79 -6.56
C SER A 55 -19.66 37.63 -7.05
N ASN A 56 -20.76 37.30 -6.40
CA ASN A 56 -21.74 36.36 -6.94
C ASN A 56 -22.75 37.11 -7.85
N THR A 57 -22.42 37.18 -9.16
CA THR A 57 -23.42 37.49 -10.20
C THR A 57 -24.18 36.20 -10.54
N PRO A 58 -25.53 36.24 -10.64
CA PRO A 58 -26.30 35.06 -11.00
C PRO A 58 -26.14 34.76 -12.49
N VAL A 59 -25.70 33.55 -12.81
CA VAL A 59 -25.69 33.01 -14.16
C VAL A 59 -27.13 32.65 -14.54
N LEU A 60 -27.69 33.42 -15.51
CA LEU A 60 -28.95 33.13 -16.17
C LEU A 60 -28.84 31.81 -16.98
N PHE A 61 -29.66 30.83 -16.60
CA PHE A 61 -29.87 29.63 -17.40
C PHE A 61 -30.61 29.97 -18.69
N SER A 62 -29.96 29.82 -19.82
CA SER A 62 -30.60 29.83 -21.15
C SER A 62 -30.97 28.39 -21.52
N ASN A 63 -32.26 28.23 -21.87
CA ASN A 63 -32.86 26.96 -22.33
C ASN A 63 -32.18 26.40 -23.58
N PRO A 64 -32.00 25.06 -23.69
CA PRO A 64 -31.49 24.47 -24.93
C PRO A 64 -32.58 24.36 -25.99
N LEU A 65 -32.24 24.78 -27.20
CA LEU A 65 -33.02 24.62 -28.43
C LEU A 65 -33.08 23.12 -28.84
N PRO A 66 -34.19 22.69 -29.51
CA PRO A 66 -34.35 21.28 -29.87
C PRO A 66 -33.47 20.87 -31.06
N LEU A 67 -32.75 19.78 -30.91
CA LEU A 67 -31.98 19.13 -31.98
C LEU A 67 -32.92 18.47 -33.00
N LYS A 68 -32.79 18.89 -34.27
CA LYS A 68 -33.36 18.22 -35.43
C LYS A 68 -32.77 16.82 -35.58
N GLN A 69 -33.64 15.81 -35.62
CA GLN A 69 -33.31 14.46 -36.07
C GLN A 69 -32.94 14.48 -37.56
N THR A 70 -31.70 14.11 -37.87
CA THR A 70 -31.29 13.76 -39.22
C THR A 70 -31.15 12.24 -39.30
N THR A 71 -32.04 11.63 -40.05
CA THR A 71 -32.00 10.21 -40.43
C THR A 71 -30.84 9.98 -41.39
N LEU A 72 -29.97 9.03 -41.09
CA LEU A 72 -28.96 8.50 -42.01
C LEU A 72 -29.28 7.03 -42.32
N PRO A 73 -29.01 6.58 -43.55
CA PRO A 73 -29.48 5.28 -44.02
C PRO A 73 -28.63 4.12 -43.55
N GLN A 74 -29.33 3.02 -43.22
CA GLN A 74 -28.71 1.70 -43.07
C GLN A 74 -28.10 1.25 -44.39
N LYS A 75 -26.83 0.83 -44.34
CA LYS A 75 -26.36 -0.31 -45.15
C LYS A 75 -25.06 -0.91 -44.60
N THR A 76 -25.13 -2.20 -44.46
CA THR A 76 -24.14 -3.23 -44.80
C THR A 76 -23.19 -3.70 -43.68
N THR A 77 -23.59 -4.81 -43.11
CA THR A 77 -22.79 -6.03 -42.88
C THR A 77 -21.31 -5.86 -42.57
N THR A 78 -20.96 -5.94 -41.32
CA THR A 78 -19.68 -6.52 -40.95
C THR A 78 -19.93 -7.57 -39.86
N ARG A 79 -19.74 -8.81 -40.26
CA ARG A 79 -19.69 -10.00 -39.45
C ARG A 79 -18.43 -9.87 -38.57
N ALA A 80 -18.55 -9.18 -37.46
CA ALA A 80 -17.49 -9.12 -36.46
C ALA A 80 -17.48 -10.46 -35.72
N LEU A 81 -16.35 -11.08 -35.77
CA LEU A 81 -15.97 -12.26 -35.01
C LEU A 81 -16.26 -12.03 -33.53
N THR A 82 -17.35 -12.60 -33.06
CA THR A 82 -17.56 -12.89 -31.66
C THR A 82 -16.87 -14.22 -31.40
N GLU A 83 -15.55 -14.21 -31.36
CA GLU A 83 -14.84 -15.22 -30.62
C GLU A 83 -15.07 -14.93 -29.14
N SER A 84 -16.14 -15.47 -28.64
CA SER A 84 -16.32 -15.70 -27.21
C SER A 84 -15.15 -16.54 -26.74
N LEU A 85 -14.22 -15.91 -26.05
CA LEU A 85 -13.37 -16.59 -25.08
C LEU A 85 -14.32 -17.25 -24.07
N GLN A 86 -14.72 -18.46 -24.37
CA GLN A 86 -15.28 -19.39 -23.41
C GLN A 86 -14.19 -19.72 -22.40
N PHE A 87 -13.95 -18.80 -21.49
CA PHE A 87 -13.40 -19.16 -20.21
C PHE A 87 -14.45 -20.10 -19.60
N SER A 88 -14.10 -21.37 -19.50
CA SER A 88 -14.91 -22.38 -18.83
C SER A 88 -15.21 -21.88 -17.42
N THR A 89 -16.36 -21.25 -17.26
CA THR A 89 -16.99 -21.02 -15.97
C THR A 89 -17.36 -22.42 -15.46
N SER A 90 -16.41 -23.03 -14.72
CA SER A 90 -16.79 -24.04 -13.77
C SER A 90 -17.86 -23.41 -12.89
N SER A 91 -19.05 -23.98 -12.86
CA SER A 91 -20.20 -23.54 -12.09
C SER A 91 -19.98 -23.81 -10.58
N SER A 92 -18.86 -23.29 -10.03
CA SER A 92 -18.67 -23.27 -8.60
C SER A 92 -19.51 -22.13 -8.03
N SER A 93 -20.33 -22.45 -7.05
CA SER A 93 -21.09 -21.46 -6.29
C SER A 93 -20.15 -20.35 -5.80
N PRO A 94 -20.59 -19.08 -5.80
CA PRO A 94 -19.74 -17.99 -5.30
C PRO A 94 -19.36 -18.23 -3.85
N VAL A 95 -18.13 -17.91 -3.48
CA VAL A 95 -17.65 -17.94 -2.08
C VAL A 95 -18.60 -17.13 -1.21
N LYS A 96 -19.15 -17.73 -0.18
CA LYS A 96 -20.10 -17.09 0.73
C LYS A 96 -19.39 -16.40 1.87
N ILE A 97 -19.53 -15.07 1.98
CA ILE A 97 -18.88 -14.27 3.01
C ILE A 97 -19.93 -13.59 3.88
N TYR A 98 -19.86 -13.85 5.18
CA TYR A 98 -20.57 -13.10 6.20
C TYR A 98 -19.69 -11.93 6.68
N ILE A 99 -20.27 -10.73 6.80
CA ILE A 99 -19.58 -9.55 7.29
C ILE A 99 -20.15 -9.20 8.67
N TYR A 100 -19.29 -9.22 9.70
CA TYR A 100 -19.73 -8.83 11.03
C TYR A 100 -20.10 -7.36 11.11
N GLU A 101 -21.21 -7.06 11.77
CA GLU A 101 -21.56 -5.71 12.15
C GLU A 101 -20.90 -5.38 13.50
N LEU A 102 -19.87 -4.56 13.46
CA LEU A 102 -19.13 -4.12 14.64
C LEU A 102 -19.53 -2.69 15.03
N PRO A 103 -19.44 -2.32 16.34
CA PRO A 103 -19.54 -0.91 16.76
C PRO A 103 -18.60 0.00 15.97
N SER A 104 -19.04 1.24 15.73
CA SER A 104 -18.36 2.20 14.85
C SER A 104 -16.89 2.47 15.20
N ARG A 105 -16.53 2.34 16.50
CA ARG A 105 -15.16 2.52 16.97
C ARG A 105 -14.14 1.56 16.36
N PHE A 106 -14.59 0.42 15.80
CA PHE A 106 -13.71 -0.52 15.13
C PHE A 106 -13.43 -0.16 13.66
N ASN A 107 -14.31 0.64 13.04
CA ASN A 107 -14.24 0.93 11.60
C ASN A 107 -14.75 2.32 11.23
N LYS A 108 -16.06 2.60 11.34
CA LYS A 108 -16.68 3.83 10.80
C LYS A 108 -16.12 5.11 11.36
N ASP A 109 -15.76 5.16 12.67
CA ASP A 109 -15.19 6.35 13.29
C ASP A 109 -13.82 6.70 12.70
N TRP A 110 -13.10 5.72 12.17
CA TRP A 110 -11.80 5.91 11.53
C TRP A 110 -11.90 6.59 10.17
N LEU A 111 -13.06 6.55 9.49
CA LEU A 111 -13.27 7.17 8.18
C LEU A 111 -13.19 8.70 8.20
N SER A 112 -13.24 9.32 9.38
CA SER A 112 -12.93 10.75 9.56
C SER A 112 -11.46 11.08 9.25
N ASN A 113 -10.57 10.08 9.25
CA ASN A 113 -9.18 10.24 8.84
C ASN A 113 -9.02 10.08 7.32
N PRO A 114 -8.61 11.12 6.58
CA PRO A 114 -8.45 11.03 5.11
C PRO A 114 -7.51 9.93 4.64
N ARG A 115 -6.58 9.47 5.51
CA ARG A 115 -5.69 8.35 5.18
C ARG A 115 -6.44 7.04 4.94
N CYS A 116 -7.59 6.86 5.57
CA CYS A 116 -8.40 5.65 5.40
C CYS A 116 -9.05 5.56 4.01
N SER A 117 -9.05 6.61 3.22
CA SER A 117 -9.53 6.63 1.83
C SER A 117 -8.46 6.87 0.77
N THR A 118 -7.28 7.39 1.16
CA THR A 118 -6.26 7.83 0.18
C THR A 118 -4.86 7.24 0.40
N HIS A 119 -4.56 6.73 1.59
CA HIS A 119 -3.24 6.25 1.90
C HIS A 119 -3.03 4.79 1.47
N LEU A 120 -1.78 4.42 1.20
CA LEU A 120 -1.38 3.06 0.80
C LEU A 120 -1.79 1.94 1.78
N PHE A 121 -2.23 2.28 2.98
CA PHE A 121 -2.77 1.34 3.98
C PHE A 121 -4.31 1.30 4.00
N ALA A 122 -4.99 1.93 3.06
CA ALA A 122 -6.45 1.98 3.02
C ALA A 122 -7.11 0.70 2.45
N ALA A 123 -6.34 -0.34 2.13
CA ALA A 123 -6.87 -1.59 1.59
C ALA A 123 -7.93 -2.24 2.50
N GLU A 124 -7.83 -2.07 3.83
CA GLU A 124 -8.82 -2.58 4.79
C GLU A 124 -10.21 -1.96 4.60
N VAL A 125 -10.25 -0.67 4.27
CA VAL A 125 -11.49 0.05 3.97
C VAL A 125 -12.03 -0.35 2.60
N ALA A 126 -11.18 -0.33 1.58
CA ALA A 126 -11.58 -0.63 0.21
C ALA A 126 -12.13 -2.06 0.05
N ILE A 127 -11.49 -3.05 0.70
CA ILE A 127 -11.99 -4.43 0.71
C ILE A 127 -13.34 -4.52 1.43
N HIS A 128 -13.49 -3.87 2.59
CA HIS A 128 -14.77 -3.87 3.31
C HIS A 128 -15.90 -3.28 2.46
N GLU A 129 -15.69 -2.10 1.85
CA GLU A 129 -16.69 -1.45 0.99
C GLU A 129 -17.06 -2.33 -0.22
N ALA A 130 -16.07 -2.94 -0.88
CA ALA A 130 -16.31 -3.83 -2.01
C ALA A 130 -17.09 -5.08 -1.59
N LEU A 131 -16.79 -5.67 -0.43
CA LEU A 131 -17.49 -6.84 0.10
C LEU A 131 -18.95 -6.55 0.48
N LEU A 132 -19.29 -5.31 0.90
CA LEU A 132 -20.67 -4.93 1.16
C LEU A 132 -21.58 -5.05 -0.05
N THR A 133 -21.02 -4.93 -1.26
CA THR A 133 -21.74 -5.04 -2.54
C THR A 133 -21.49 -6.38 -3.26
N TYR A 134 -20.72 -7.28 -2.65
CA TYR A 134 -20.35 -8.55 -3.24
C TYR A 134 -21.57 -9.50 -3.35
N ARG A 135 -21.76 -10.13 -4.51
CA ARG A 135 -22.90 -11.04 -4.77
C ARG A 135 -22.93 -12.29 -3.90
N GLY A 136 -21.78 -12.73 -3.38
CA GLY A 136 -21.65 -13.86 -2.45
C GLY A 136 -21.70 -13.44 -0.98
N ARG A 137 -22.01 -12.17 -0.65
CA ARG A 137 -22.31 -11.78 0.72
C ARG A 137 -23.57 -12.45 1.20
N VAL A 138 -23.48 -13.10 2.36
CA VAL A 138 -24.62 -13.73 3.04
C VAL A 138 -25.02 -12.95 4.28
N ILE A 139 -26.32 -13.01 4.61
CA ILE A 139 -26.90 -12.39 5.81
C ILE A 139 -26.99 -13.40 6.94
N ASP A 140 -27.31 -14.67 6.61
CA ASP A 140 -27.27 -15.75 7.58
C ASP A 140 -25.83 -16.24 7.74
N PRO A 141 -25.23 -16.08 8.93
CA PRO A 141 -23.85 -16.53 9.18
C PRO A 141 -23.68 -18.07 9.10
N ASN A 142 -24.76 -18.85 9.19
CA ASN A 142 -24.70 -20.30 9.02
C ASN A 142 -24.40 -20.73 7.57
N GLU A 143 -24.64 -19.87 6.61
CA GLU A 143 -24.34 -20.13 5.19
C GLU A 143 -22.92 -19.75 4.79
N ALA A 144 -22.16 -19.09 5.67
CA ALA A 144 -20.87 -18.50 5.32
C ALA A 144 -19.75 -19.54 5.21
N ASP A 145 -18.96 -19.43 4.15
CA ASP A 145 -17.65 -20.09 4.03
C ASP A 145 -16.59 -19.34 4.82
N PHE A 146 -16.65 -18.01 4.82
CA PHE A 146 -15.75 -17.11 5.55
C PHE A 146 -16.49 -15.98 6.26
N PHE A 147 -15.85 -15.46 7.31
CA PHE A 147 -16.34 -14.37 8.14
C PHE A 147 -15.39 -13.18 8.05
N PHE A 148 -15.81 -12.09 7.44
CA PHE A 148 -15.02 -10.88 7.39
C PHE A 148 -15.21 -10.05 8.67
N VAL A 149 -14.09 -9.69 9.33
CA VAL A 149 -14.08 -8.89 10.56
C VAL A 149 -13.55 -7.49 10.23
N PRO A 150 -14.42 -6.48 10.06
CA PRO A 150 -14.02 -5.14 9.62
C PRO A 150 -13.46 -4.30 10.77
N VAL A 151 -12.18 -4.52 11.10
CA VAL A 151 -11.42 -3.72 12.08
C VAL A 151 -10.36 -2.93 11.34
N TYR A 152 -10.47 -1.58 11.35
CA TYR A 152 -9.50 -0.73 10.68
C TYR A 152 -8.36 -0.38 11.63
N VAL A 153 -7.17 -0.81 11.31
CA VAL A 153 -5.99 -0.63 12.16
C VAL A 153 -4.82 0.01 11.44
N SER A 154 -4.68 -0.28 10.15
CA SER A 154 -3.50 0.14 9.38
C SER A 154 -3.61 1.56 8.85
N CYS A 155 -4.80 2.00 8.44
CA CYS A 155 -5.00 3.33 7.85
C CYS A 155 -4.84 4.46 8.87
N ASN A 156 -5.06 4.20 10.14
CA ASN A 156 -4.90 5.19 11.21
C ASN A 156 -3.61 5.00 12.02
N PHE A 157 -2.49 5.02 11.34
CA PHE A 157 -1.22 5.14 12.03
C PHE A 157 -0.95 6.62 12.35
N SER A 158 -0.65 6.95 13.60
CA SER A 158 -0.33 8.31 14.01
C SER A 158 1.07 8.39 14.60
N THR A 159 1.87 9.31 14.07
CA THR A 159 3.12 9.70 14.72
C THR A 159 3.34 11.19 14.59
N THR A 160 3.78 11.83 15.67
CA THR A 160 4.22 13.22 15.66
C THR A 160 5.49 13.42 14.81
N ASN A 161 6.26 12.35 14.59
CA ASN A 161 7.56 12.37 13.91
C ASN A 161 7.56 11.70 12.53
N GLY A 162 6.38 11.37 11.98
CA GLY A 162 6.25 10.66 10.69
C GLY A 162 6.72 9.19 10.71
N PHE A 163 6.95 8.63 11.90
CA PHE A 163 7.25 7.21 12.08
C PHE A 163 5.93 6.44 12.28
N PRO A 164 5.64 5.41 11.50
CA PRO A 164 4.41 4.63 11.62
C PRO A 164 4.29 3.99 13.01
N SER A 165 3.13 4.11 13.64
CA SER A 165 2.83 3.50 14.94
C SER A 165 1.48 2.80 14.89
N LEU A 166 1.45 1.56 15.32
CA LEU A 166 0.27 0.69 15.34
C LEU A 166 0.01 0.11 16.73
N GLY A 167 0.42 0.80 17.79
CA GLY A 167 0.24 0.33 19.16
C GLY A 167 -1.22 0.01 19.53
N HIS A 168 -2.18 0.63 18.85
CA HIS A 168 -3.61 0.39 19.01
C HIS A 168 -4.10 -0.90 18.31
N ALA A 169 -3.37 -1.43 17.32
CA ALA A 169 -3.86 -2.51 16.47
C ALA A 169 -4.14 -3.82 17.24
N LYS A 170 -3.14 -4.32 17.97
CA LYS A 170 -3.27 -5.56 18.73
C LYS A 170 -4.41 -5.53 19.75
N PRO A 171 -4.55 -4.49 20.63
CA PRO A 171 -5.66 -4.42 21.58
C PRO A 171 -7.02 -4.26 20.88
N LEU A 172 -7.13 -3.46 19.84
CA LEU A 172 -8.39 -3.24 19.13
C LEU A 172 -8.90 -4.52 18.45
N ILE A 173 -8.03 -5.27 17.77
CA ILE A 173 -8.39 -6.55 17.16
C ILE A 173 -8.80 -7.56 18.22
N LYS A 174 -8.05 -7.66 19.34
CA LYS A 174 -8.39 -8.55 20.45
C LYS A 174 -9.76 -8.23 21.04
N GLU A 175 -10.09 -6.95 21.20
CA GLU A 175 -11.41 -6.51 21.66
C GLU A 175 -12.52 -6.91 20.66
N ALA A 176 -12.31 -6.76 19.36
CA ALA A 176 -13.26 -7.21 18.35
C ALA A 176 -13.47 -8.72 18.39
N ILE A 177 -12.39 -9.50 18.52
CA ILE A 177 -12.48 -10.97 18.67
C ILE A 177 -13.26 -11.36 19.92
N ASN A 178 -13.01 -10.73 21.05
CA ASN A 178 -13.75 -10.98 22.30
C ASN A 178 -15.25 -10.69 22.11
N LEU A 179 -15.58 -9.59 21.40
CA LEU A 179 -16.96 -9.21 21.12
C LEU A 179 -17.68 -10.24 20.26
N ILE A 180 -17.06 -10.68 19.14
CA ILE A 180 -17.69 -11.65 18.23
C ILE A 180 -17.78 -13.04 18.85
N SER A 181 -16.73 -13.48 19.57
CA SER A 181 -16.70 -14.80 20.22
C SER A 181 -17.67 -14.93 21.39
N SER A 182 -18.03 -13.81 22.05
CA SER A 182 -19.04 -13.79 23.10
C SER A 182 -20.47 -13.77 22.57
N LYS A 183 -20.69 -13.25 21.36
CA LYS A 183 -22.02 -13.11 20.78
C LYS A 183 -22.39 -14.23 19.81
N PHE A 184 -21.40 -14.86 19.17
CA PHE A 184 -21.58 -15.83 18.10
C PHE A 184 -20.71 -17.07 18.31
N PRO A 185 -21.19 -18.26 17.94
CA PRO A 185 -20.41 -19.50 18.13
C PRO A 185 -19.30 -19.70 17.08
N PHE A 186 -19.30 -18.94 15.97
CA PHE A 186 -18.53 -19.21 14.77
C PHE A 186 -17.01 -19.07 15.00
N TRP A 187 -16.58 -18.08 15.77
CA TRP A 187 -15.17 -17.94 16.15
C TRP A 187 -14.66 -19.17 16.90
N ASN A 188 -15.39 -19.59 17.94
CA ASN A 188 -14.99 -20.70 18.80
C ASN A 188 -15.01 -22.04 18.06
N ARG A 189 -15.93 -22.21 17.08
CA ARG A 189 -16.06 -23.40 16.26
C ARG A 189 -14.79 -23.70 15.46
N SER A 190 -14.17 -22.65 14.87
CA SER A 190 -13.04 -22.76 13.96
C SER A 190 -11.72 -22.27 14.54
N ARG A 191 -11.73 -21.70 15.76
CA ARG A 191 -10.60 -20.93 16.34
C ARG A 191 -10.16 -19.77 15.43
N GLY A 192 -11.10 -19.18 14.69
CA GLY A 192 -10.86 -18.09 13.78
C GLY A 192 -10.29 -18.46 12.41
N ARG A 193 -10.13 -19.74 12.04
CA ARG A 193 -9.54 -20.18 10.76
C ARG A 193 -10.28 -19.70 9.52
N ASP A 194 -11.57 -19.52 9.63
CA ASP A 194 -12.47 -19.01 8.61
C ASP A 194 -12.75 -17.50 8.75
N HIS A 195 -12.06 -16.82 9.67
CA HIS A 195 -12.20 -15.39 9.90
C HIS A 195 -11.11 -14.62 9.20
N ILE A 196 -11.53 -13.58 8.46
CA ILE A 196 -10.67 -12.76 7.61
C ILE A 196 -10.41 -11.41 8.28
N PHE A 197 -9.15 -11.05 8.42
CA PHE A 197 -8.69 -9.72 8.83
C PHE A 197 -7.79 -9.12 7.76
N VAL A 198 -7.67 -7.80 7.73
CA VAL A 198 -6.76 -7.09 6.83
C VAL A 198 -5.63 -6.45 7.64
N ALA A 199 -4.40 -6.65 7.19
CA ALA A 199 -3.19 -6.10 7.80
C ALA A 199 -2.30 -5.47 6.72
N SER A 200 -2.70 -4.30 6.23
CA SER A 200 -2.07 -3.62 5.09
C SER A 200 -0.82 -2.80 5.44
N HIS A 201 -0.35 -2.87 6.68
CA HIS A 201 0.86 -2.16 7.13
C HIS A 201 2.15 -2.93 6.77
N ASP A 202 3.34 -2.30 6.98
CA ASP A 202 4.66 -2.76 6.52
C ASP A 202 4.93 -4.26 6.72
N PHE A 203 4.90 -4.76 7.96
CA PHE A 203 5.08 -6.20 8.27
C PHE A 203 3.75 -6.89 8.60
N GLY A 204 2.66 -6.43 8.00
CA GLY A 204 1.36 -7.07 8.02
C GLY A 204 0.93 -7.54 9.41
N ALA A 205 0.77 -8.83 9.57
CA ALA A 205 0.27 -9.50 10.77
C ALA A 205 1.07 -9.25 12.07
N CYS A 206 2.31 -8.74 11.98
CA CYS A 206 3.09 -8.34 13.15
C CYS A 206 2.77 -6.93 13.64
N PHE A 207 2.06 -6.11 12.85
CA PHE A 207 1.67 -4.73 13.19
C PHE A 207 2.83 -3.84 13.64
N HIS A 208 3.98 -3.95 12.99
CA HIS A 208 5.13 -3.12 13.28
C HIS A 208 5.89 -2.75 12.00
N PRO A 209 6.44 -1.51 11.87
CA PRO A 209 7.17 -1.08 10.67
C PRO A 209 8.63 -1.55 10.64
N MET A 210 9.23 -1.89 11.78
CA MET A 210 10.62 -2.33 11.85
C MET A 210 10.71 -3.85 11.89
N GLU A 211 11.51 -4.43 10.99
CA GLU A 211 11.65 -5.89 10.83
C GLU A 211 12.11 -6.58 12.12
N GLU A 212 13.11 -6.03 12.82
CA GLU A 212 13.65 -6.61 14.04
C GLU A 212 12.61 -6.71 15.15
N VAL A 213 11.80 -5.67 15.35
CA VAL A 213 10.74 -5.65 16.35
C VAL A 213 9.57 -6.54 15.91
N ALA A 214 9.22 -6.52 14.63
CA ALA A 214 8.20 -7.38 14.07
C ALA A 214 8.55 -8.87 14.24
N ILE A 215 9.83 -9.22 14.04
CA ILE A 215 10.34 -10.59 14.28
C ILE A 215 10.30 -10.96 15.76
N ALA A 216 10.69 -10.04 16.65
CA ALA A 216 10.69 -10.29 18.09
C ALA A 216 9.28 -10.48 18.66
N ASP A 217 8.32 -9.66 18.21
CA ASP A 217 6.93 -9.74 18.66
C ASP A 217 6.13 -10.88 18.00
N GLY A 218 6.37 -11.13 16.71
CA GLY A 218 5.64 -12.11 15.89
C GLY A 218 4.17 -11.76 15.67
N ILE A 219 3.45 -12.70 15.07
CA ILE A 219 1.99 -12.63 14.94
C ILE A 219 1.36 -12.84 16.32
N PRO A 220 0.42 -11.99 16.76
CA PRO A 220 -0.32 -12.22 18.01
C PRO A 220 -0.97 -13.61 18.03
N GLU A 221 -0.89 -14.31 19.17
CA GLU A 221 -1.39 -15.68 19.30
C GLU A 221 -2.83 -15.85 18.83
N PHE A 222 -3.69 -14.88 19.16
CA PHE A 222 -5.11 -14.89 18.78
C PHE A 222 -5.36 -14.68 17.26
N LEU A 223 -4.32 -14.39 16.46
CA LEU A 223 -4.42 -14.25 14.99
C LEU A 223 -3.68 -15.34 14.20
N LYS A 224 -2.93 -16.22 14.86
CA LYS A 224 -2.09 -17.21 14.16
C LYS A 224 -2.85 -18.16 13.25
N GLU A 225 -4.07 -18.52 13.62
CA GLU A 225 -4.89 -19.44 12.84
C GLU A 225 -5.82 -18.72 11.84
N THR A 226 -5.93 -17.38 11.91
CA THR A 226 -6.88 -16.61 11.09
C THR A 226 -6.39 -16.42 9.67
N MET A 227 -7.33 -16.09 8.77
CA MET A 227 -7.04 -15.71 7.40
C MET A 227 -6.64 -14.23 7.34
N LEU A 228 -5.37 -13.93 7.08
CA LEU A 228 -4.90 -12.55 6.96
C LEU A 228 -4.68 -12.16 5.51
N LEU A 229 -5.31 -11.05 5.11
CA LEU A 229 -5.03 -10.35 3.87
C LEU A 229 -4.00 -9.27 4.19
N GLN A 230 -2.78 -9.39 3.67
CA GLN A 230 -1.69 -8.48 4.04
C GLN A 230 -0.83 -8.08 2.85
N THR A 231 -0.30 -6.87 2.87
CA THR A 231 0.64 -6.39 1.83
C THR A 231 2.03 -7.01 1.97
N PHE A 232 2.37 -7.47 3.16
CA PHE A 232 3.63 -8.15 3.42
C PHE A 232 3.61 -9.58 2.89
N GLY A 233 4.68 -9.95 2.19
CA GLY A 233 4.88 -11.33 1.77
C GLY A 233 6.32 -11.59 1.34
N VAL A 234 6.88 -12.73 1.80
CA VAL A 234 8.21 -13.21 1.39
C VAL A 234 8.16 -14.69 1.04
N LYS A 235 9.05 -15.14 0.16
CA LYS A 235 9.11 -16.53 -0.31
C LYS A 235 9.64 -17.49 0.77
N ARG A 236 10.54 -16.98 1.65
CA ARG A 236 11.07 -17.75 2.78
C ARG A 236 10.10 -17.74 3.96
N LYS A 237 10.24 -18.69 4.87
CA LYS A 237 9.51 -18.67 6.15
C LYS A 237 9.82 -17.38 6.90
N HIS A 238 8.79 -16.71 7.40
CA HIS A 238 8.90 -15.49 8.18
C HIS A 238 7.85 -15.47 9.28
N VAL A 239 8.19 -14.97 10.47
CA VAL A 239 7.29 -14.97 11.64
C VAL A 239 6.04 -14.09 11.45
N CYS A 240 6.04 -13.16 10.50
CA CYS A 240 4.91 -12.28 10.19
C CYS A 240 4.00 -12.81 9.08
N GLN A 241 4.20 -14.05 8.66
CA GLN A 241 3.31 -14.66 7.65
C GLN A 241 3.12 -16.14 7.92
N GLU A 242 1.92 -16.62 7.62
CA GLU A 242 1.56 -18.04 7.55
C GLU A 242 1.26 -18.44 6.11
N ALA A 243 1.25 -19.75 5.85
CA ALA A 243 1.00 -20.28 4.50
C ALA A 243 -0.38 -19.89 3.95
N GLU A 244 -1.36 -19.76 4.83
CA GLU A 244 -2.74 -19.43 4.49
C GLU A 244 -2.99 -17.94 4.23
N HIS A 245 -2.03 -17.06 4.57
CA HIS A 245 -2.19 -15.63 4.34
C HIS A 245 -2.19 -15.31 2.83
N VAL A 246 -3.06 -14.38 2.46
CA VAL A 246 -3.14 -13.85 1.08
C VAL A 246 -2.33 -12.57 0.98
N VAL A 247 -1.40 -12.50 0.02
CA VAL A 247 -0.67 -11.27 -0.26
C VAL A 247 -1.50 -10.40 -1.20
N ILE A 248 -1.88 -9.23 -0.69
CA ILE A 248 -2.67 -8.22 -1.42
C ILE A 248 -1.79 -7.05 -1.86
N PRO A 249 -2.16 -6.31 -2.93
CA PRO A 249 -1.47 -5.09 -3.30
C PRO A 249 -1.69 -4.00 -2.23
N PRO A 250 -0.75 -3.05 -2.06
CA PRO A 250 -1.01 -1.83 -1.33
C PRO A 250 -2.11 -1.02 -2.04
N TYR A 251 -2.88 -0.27 -1.25
CA TYR A 251 -3.92 0.58 -1.83
C TYR A 251 -3.30 1.71 -2.65
N VAL A 252 -3.79 1.86 -3.85
CA VAL A 252 -3.57 3.03 -4.71
C VAL A 252 -4.94 3.53 -5.12
N VAL A 253 -5.17 4.84 -4.99
CA VAL A 253 -6.45 5.43 -5.39
C VAL A 253 -6.70 5.09 -6.86
N PRO A 254 -7.79 4.41 -7.19
CA PRO A 254 -8.12 4.07 -8.57
C PRO A 254 -8.57 5.34 -9.28
N GLU A 255 -7.64 6.15 -9.71
CA GLU A 255 -7.95 7.17 -10.69
C GLU A 255 -8.20 6.42 -11.99
N VAL A 256 -9.47 6.45 -12.43
CA VAL A 256 -9.83 5.95 -13.75
C VAL A 256 -8.90 6.62 -14.74
N SER A 257 -7.90 5.89 -15.19
CA SER A 257 -6.91 6.41 -16.11
C SER A 257 -7.64 6.79 -17.38
N LYS A 258 -7.90 8.07 -17.53
CA LYS A 258 -8.26 8.65 -18.82
C LYS A 258 -7.24 8.07 -19.79
N GLU A 259 -7.69 7.61 -20.92
CA GLU A 259 -6.96 6.90 -21.96
C GLU A 259 -5.45 7.20 -21.98
N GLN A 260 -4.68 6.37 -21.33
CA GLN A 260 -3.22 6.43 -21.41
C GLN A 260 -2.82 5.73 -22.71
N PRO A 261 -1.92 6.31 -23.50
CA PRO A 261 -1.43 5.65 -24.70
C PRO A 261 -0.69 4.36 -24.37
N ASP A 262 -0.75 3.40 -25.30
CA ASP A 262 0.01 2.15 -25.19
C ASP A 262 1.49 2.45 -24.88
N PRO A 263 2.07 1.85 -23.85
CA PRO A 263 3.46 2.07 -23.45
C PRO A 263 4.49 1.79 -24.53
N ALA A 264 4.20 0.86 -25.43
CA ALA A 264 5.09 0.51 -26.55
C ALA A 264 5.04 1.58 -27.67
N ALA A 265 3.88 2.27 -27.84
CA ALA A 265 3.70 3.32 -28.82
C ALA A 265 3.96 4.73 -28.26
N ALA A 266 3.85 4.90 -26.94
CA ALA A 266 4.03 6.20 -26.28
C ALA A 266 5.50 6.64 -26.26
N ARG A 267 5.75 7.92 -26.52
CA ARG A 267 7.05 8.51 -26.29
C ARG A 267 7.31 8.58 -24.78
N ARG A 268 8.24 7.74 -24.26
CA ARG A 268 8.70 7.75 -22.88
C ARG A 268 10.12 8.31 -22.82
N ASP A 269 10.26 9.51 -22.28
CA ASP A 269 11.53 10.26 -22.28
C ASP A 269 12.35 10.08 -20.99
N ILE A 270 11.82 9.37 -20.00
CA ILE A 270 12.53 9.00 -18.77
C ILE A 270 12.92 7.52 -18.87
N PHE A 271 14.22 7.22 -18.92
CA PHE A 271 14.68 5.84 -19.04
C PHE A 271 14.40 5.04 -17.76
N ALA A 272 14.93 5.46 -16.61
CA ALA A 272 14.72 4.80 -15.33
C ALA A 272 14.30 5.82 -14.27
N PHE A 273 13.18 5.57 -13.62
CA PHE A 273 12.54 6.48 -12.67
C PHE A 273 12.57 5.94 -11.25
N PHE A 274 12.91 6.81 -10.30
CA PHE A 274 12.63 6.60 -8.89
C PHE A 274 12.39 7.95 -8.19
N ARG A 275 11.30 8.04 -7.47
CA ARG A 275 11.00 9.17 -6.61
C ARG A 275 10.49 8.68 -5.27
N GLY A 276 11.14 9.07 -4.19
CA GLY A 276 10.78 8.64 -2.85
C GLY A 276 11.87 8.83 -1.82
N LYS A 277 11.59 8.42 -0.59
CA LYS A 277 12.53 8.51 0.52
C LYS A 277 13.82 7.75 0.21
N MET A 278 14.94 8.43 0.33
CA MET A 278 16.30 7.88 0.26
C MET A 278 17.08 8.43 1.45
N GLU A 279 17.50 7.53 2.34
CA GLU A 279 18.23 7.92 3.54
C GLU A 279 19.71 8.14 3.23
N VAL A 280 20.16 9.38 3.38
CA VAL A 280 21.54 9.77 3.12
C VAL A 280 22.34 9.87 4.42
N HIS A 281 21.67 10.12 5.54
CA HIS A 281 22.29 10.28 6.84
C HIS A 281 22.04 9.07 7.74
N PRO A 282 23.05 8.23 8.02
CA PRO A 282 22.90 7.01 8.82
C PRO A 282 22.75 7.23 10.33
N LYS A 283 22.71 8.50 10.80
CA LYS A 283 22.75 8.82 12.24
C LYS A 283 21.42 8.61 12.96
N ASN A 284 20.29 8.64 12.26
CA ASN A 284 18.97 8.35 12.85
C ASN A 284 18.58 6.88 12.65
N ILE A 285 17.59 6.42 13.40
CA ILE A 285 17.10 5.03 13.34
C ILE A 285 16.65 4.69 11.92
N SER A 286 15.90 5.58 11.26
CA SER A 286 15.42 5.40 9.91
C SER A 286 16.56 5.24 8.89
N GLY A 287 17.67 5.97 9.04
CA GLY A 287 18.84 5.84 8.17
C GLY A 287 19.62 4.53 8.30
N ARG A 288 19.44 3.79 9.40
CA ARG A 288 20.10 2.49 9.59
C ARG A 288 19.36 1.35 8.89
N PHE A 289 18.05 1.32 8.99
CA PHE A 289 17.22 0.17 8.66
C PHE A 289 16.41 0.35 7.38
N TYR A 290 16.06 1.60 7.04
CA TYR A 290 15.23 1.89 5.90
C TYR A 290 15.87 1.41 4.60
N SER A 291 15.11 0.64 3.81
CA SER A 291 15.50 0.04 2.53
C SER A 291 16.79 -0.80 2.55
N LYS A 292 17.28 -1.25 3.69
CA LYS A 292 18.55 -1.96 3.82
C LYS A 292 19.70 -1.23 3.06
N LYS A 293 19.60 0.10 2.93
CA LYS A 293 20.49 0.99 2.18
C LYS A 293 20.44 0.84 0.64
N VAL A 294 19.55 0.01 0.09
CA VAL A 294 19.42 -0.19 -1.37
C VAL A 294 19.15 1.12 -2.08
N ARG A 295 18.19 1.92 -1.61
CA ARG A 295 17.88 3.23 -2.20
C ARG A 295 19.04 4.22 -2.14
N THR A 296 19.83 4.17 -1.09
CA THR A 296 21.05 4.99 -0.95
C THR A 296 22.12 4.51 -1.92
N LYS A 297 22.27 3.19 -2.12
CA LYS A 297 23.21 2.61 -3.12
C LYS A 297 22.83 3.06 -4.53
N ILE A 298 21.53 2.97 -4.89
CA ILE A 298 21.02 3.46 -6.19
C ILE A 298 21.37 4.95 -6.39
N LEU A 299 21.10 5.80 -5.40
CA LEU A 299 21.40 7.23 -5.50
C LEU A 299 22.88 7.51 -5.66
N LYS A 300 23.74 6.83 -4.92
CA LYS A 300 25.20 6.99 -5.01
C LYS A 300 25.73 6.57 -6.38
N GLN A 301 25.24 5.46 -6.89
CA GLN A 301 25.70 4.87 -8.15
C GLN A 301 25.20 5.64 -9.37
N TYR A 302 23.93 6.04 -9.36
CA TYR A 302 23.25 6.57 -10.55
C TYR A 302 22.76 8.01 -10.41
N GLY A 303 23.06 8.70 -9.30
CA GLY A 303 22.55 10.05 -9.06
C GLY A 303 22.99 11.11 -10.07
N ASN A 304 24.14 10.89 -10.71
CA ASN A 304 24.69 11.77 -11.76
C ASN A 304 24.51 11.17 -13.17
N ASN A 305 23.88 10.01 -13.31
CA ASN A 305 23.69 9.38 -14.61
C ASN A 305 22.40 9.94 -15.25
N PRO A 306 22.47 10.55 -16.46
CA PRO A 306 21.31 11.18 -17.10
C PRO A 306 20.19 10.20 -17.49
N LYS A 307 20.47 8.88 -17.60
CA LYS A 307 19.46 7.85 -17.82
C LYS A 307 18.55 7.65 -16.60
N PHE A 308 19.00 8.03 -15.38
CA PHE A 308 18.29 7.79 -14.14
C PHE A 308 17.67 9.06 -13.58
N TYR A 309 16.36 9.15 -13.59
CA TYR A 309 15.61 10.24 -12.96
C TYR A 309 15.34 9.90 -11.50
N LEU A 310 16.25 10.30 -10.61
CA LEU A 310 16.19 10.00 -9.17
C LEU A 310 15.85 11.25 -8.36
N LYS A 311 14.70 11.26 -7.67
CA LYS A 311 14.27 12.40 -6.84
C LYS A 311 13.93 11.95 -5.42
N ARG A 312 14.34 12.76 -4.42
CA ARG A 312 14.10 12.49 -3.00
C ARG A 312 12.81 13.09 -2.46
N LYS A 313 12.29 14.13 -3.07
CA LYS A 313 11.14 14.89 -2.60
C LYS A 313 9.88 14.51 -3.36
N TRP A 314 8.76 14.45 -2.65
CA TRP A 314 7.44 14.45 -3.24
C TRP A 314 7.11 15.87 -3.70
N LEU A 315 6.83 16.01 -4.97
CA LEU A 315 6.36 17.24 -5.61
C LEU A 315 5.23 16.84 -6.58
N ASP A 316 4.50 17.81 -7.08
CA ASP A 316 3.49 17.57 -8.11
C ASP A 316 4.07 16.86 -9.34
N GLY A 317 3.24 16.16 -10.09
CA GLY A 317 3.65 15.50 -11.33
C GLY A 317 4.17 14.06 -11.16
N TYR A 318 4.12 13.46 -9.96
CA TYR A 318 4.64 12.11 -9.72
C TYR A 318 4.06 11.05 -10.65
N ARG A 319 2.73 11.00 -10.83
CA ARG A 319 2.06 10.02 -11.72
C ARG A 319 2.40 10.29 -13.20
N SER A 320 2.47 11.55 -13.59
CA SER A 320 2.88 11.93 -14.96
C SER A 320 4.34 11.54 -15.25
N GLU A 321 5.23 11.63 -14.28
CA GLU A 321 6.61 11.15 -14.42
C GLU A 321 6.68 9.63 -14.58
N ILE A 322 5.87 8.86 -13.83
CA ILE A 322 5.73 7.41 -14.02
C ILE A 322 5.24 7.09 -15.44
N ALA A 323 4.19 7.78 -15.90
CA ALA A 323 3.63 7.57 -17.24
C ALA A 323 4.61 7.89 -18.38
N ARG A 324 5.59 8.75 -18.14
CA ARG A 324 6.67 9.09 -19.09
C ARG A 324 7.90 8.18 -18.96
N SER A 325 7.91 7.26 -18.01
CA SER A 325 9.08 6.42 -17.72
C SER A 325 8.99 5.06 -18.39
N VAL A 326 10.14 4.57 -18.89
CA VAL A 326 10.26 3.22 -19.42
C VAL A 326 10.31 2.21 -18.27
N PHE A 327 11.24 2.41 -17.33
CA PHE A 327 11.44 1.58 -16.15
C PHE A 327 11.16 2.34 -14.87
N CYS A 328 10.41 1.72 -13.95
CA CYS A 328 10.11 2.26 -12.63
C CYS A 328 10.78 1.42 -11.55
N LEU A 329 11.79 1.98 -10.89
CA LEU A 329 12.51 1.26 -9.84
C LEU A 329 11.62 1.12 -8.61
N CYS A 330 11.40 -0.12 -8.18
CA CYS A 330 10.60 -0.50 -7.03
C CYS A 330 11.48 -1.12 -5.91
N PRO A 331 12.44 -0.37 -5.36
CA PRO A 331 13.24 -0.85 -4.23
C PRO A 331 12.42 -0.91 -2.96
N LEU A 332 12.71 -1.91 -2.11
CA LEU A 332 12.08 -2.06 -0.79
C LEU A 332 12.10 -0.76 0.02
N GLY A 333 11.13 -0.65 0.96
CA GLY A 333 11.04 0.41 1.95
C GLY A 333 11.45 -0.07 3.35
N TRP A 334 10.55 0.04 4.32
CA TRP A 334 10.65 -0.65 5.60
C TRP A 334 10.51 -2.16 5.40
N ALA A 335 9.53 -2.56 4.63
CA ALA A 335 9.26 -3.94 4.20
C ALA A 335 9.53 -4.10 2.69
N PRO A 336 9.56 -5.33 2.15
CA PRO A 336 9.96 -5.59 0.77
C PRO A 336 8.97 -5.12 -0.30
N TRP A 337 7.88 -4.46 0.02
CA TRP A 337 6.86 -4.00 -0.92
C TRP A 337 6.83 -2.47 -1.09
N SER A 338 6.19 -1.99 -2.15
CA SER A 338 6.08 -0.57 -2.47
C SER A 338 4.81 -0.27 -3.29
N PRO A 339 4.07 0.82 -3.02
CA PRO A 339 2.92 1.23 -3.82
C PRO A 339 3.31 1.53 -5.28
N ARG A 340 4.55 1.92 -5.53
CA ARG A 340 5.04 2.15 -6.91
C ARG A 340 4.91 0.92 -7.79
N LEU A 341 4.92 -0.29 -7.23
CA LEU A 341 4.68 -1.50 -7.99
C LEU A 341 3.30 -1.46 -8.68
N VAL A 342 2.26 -1.08 -7.94
CA VAL A 342 0.88 -0.93 -8.45
C VAL A 342 0.79 0.23 -9.44
N GLU A 343 1.31 1.41 -9.04
CA GLU A 343 1.30 2.63 -9.87
C GLU A 343 2.04 2.43 -11.19
N SER A 344 3.13 1.66 -11.18
CA SER A 344 3.90 1.35 -12.39
C SER A 344 3.09 0.51 -13.36
N VAL A 345 2.42 -0.54 -12.87
CA VAL A 345 1.56 -1.40 -13.70
C VAL A 345 0.40 -0.60 -14.27
N GLU A 346 -0.26 0.20 -13.44
CA GLU A 346 -1.39 1.04 -13.84
C GLU A 346 -1.03 2.02 -14.95
N LEU A 347 0.15 2.65 -14.86
CA LEU A 347 0.60 3.70 -15.77
C LEU A 347 1.51 3.20 -16.91
N GLY A 348 1.66 1.88 -17.04
CA GLY A 348 2.41 1.26 -18.13
C GLY A 348 3.92 1.45 -18.05
N CYS A 349 4.48 1.73 -16.87
CA CYS A 349 5.92 1.75 -16.62
C CYS A 349 6.38 0.37 -16.19
N VAL A 350 7.41 -0.21 -16.80
CA VAL A 350 7.91 -1.55 -16.45
C VAL A 350 8.47 -1.55 -15.03
N PRO A 351 7.85 -2.28 -14.07
CA PRO A 351 8.35 -2.34 -12.70
C PRO A 351 9.69 -3.08 -12.63
N VAL A 352 10.69 -2.46 -11.99
CA VAL A 352 11.98 -3.08 -11.67
C VAL A 352 12.01 -3.34 -10.18
N ILE A 353 11.74 -4.57 -9.79
CA ILE A 353 11.60 -5.00 -8.39
C ILE A 353 12.99 -5.22 -7.81
N ILE A 354 13.32 -4.48 -6.75
CA ILE A 354 14.60 -4.60 -6.04
C ILE A 354 14.29 -4.88 -4.57
N ALA A 355 13.90 -6.12 -4.31
CA ALA A 355 13.52 -6.62 -2.99
C ALA A 355 13.67 -8.13 -2.96
N ASP A 356 14.76 -8.61 -2.36
CA ASP A 356 15.10 -10.03 -2.36
C ASP A 356 14.04 -10.88 -1.65
N GLY A 357 13.60 -11.93 -2.33
CA GLY A 357 12.65 -12.89 -1.78
C GLY A 357 11.23 -12.37 -1.57
N ILE A 358 10.83 -11.24 -2.14
CA ILE A 358 9.45 -10.76 -2.09
C ILE A 358 8.48 -11.81 -2.66
N ARG A 359 7.33 -11.97 -2.01
CA ARG A 359 6.14 -12.63 -2.56
C ARG A 359 5.20 -11.54 -3.06
N LEU A 360 4.95 -11.56 -4.36
CA LEU A 360 4.15 -10.53 -5.04
C LEU A 360 2.63 -10.81 -4.86
N PRO A 361 1.79 -9.78 -4.94
CA PRO A 361 0.34 -9.96 -4.87
C PRO A 361 -0.16 -10.93 -5.94
N PHE A 362 -1.10 -11.80 -5.57
CA PHE A 362 -1.78 -12.73 -6.48
C PHE A 362 -0.84 -13.53 -7.39
N GLN A 363 0.30 -13.96 -6.86
CA GLN A 363 1.34 -14.65 -7.62
C GLN A 363 0.86 -15.99 -8.23
N SER A 364 -0.24 -16.56 -7.73
CA SER A 364 -0.89 -17.75 -8.28
C SER A 364 -1.59 -17.49 -9.61
N THR A 365 -2.08 -16.27 -9.84
CA THR A 365 -2.87 -15.88 -11.01
C THR A 365 -2.19 -14.84 -11.89
N MET A 366 -1.33 -14.00 -11.35
CA MET A 366 -0.55 -13.00 -12.08
C MET A 366 0.85 -13.51 -12.40
N LYS A 367 1.18 -13.59 -13.67
CA LYS A 367 2.53 -13.93 -14.15
C LYS A 367 3.42 -12.68 -14.14
N TRP A 368 3.99 -12.40 -12.98
CA TRP A 368 4.81 -11.20 -12.74
C TRP A 368 6.08 -11.13 -13.60
N ASP A 369 6.65 -12.27 -13.97
CA ASP A 369 7.79 -12.38 -14.86
C ASP A 369 7.51 -11.92 -16.29
N GLU A 370 6.25 -11.94 -16.72
CA GLU A 370 5.84 -11.41 -18.03
C GLU A 370 5.71 -9.87 -18.05
N ILE A 371 5.58 -9.20 -16.89
CA ILE A 371 5.25 -7.78 -16.79
C ILE A 371 6.24 -6.95 -15.97
N SER A 372 7.24 -7.57 -15.37
CA SER A 372 8.20 -6.89 -14.48
C SER A 372 9.60 -7.50 -14.59
N LEU A 373 10.58 -6.79 -14.04
CA LEU A 373 11.94 -7.27 -13.88
C LEU A 373 12.26 -7.43 -12.40
N THR A 374 13.09 -8.40 -12.05
CA THR A 374 13.64 -8.54 -10.69
C THR A 374 15.15 -8.40 -10.76
N VAL A 375 15.70 -7.50 -9.94
CA VAL A 375 17.14 -7.28 -9.77
C VAL A 375 17.48 -7.52 -8.31
N ALA A 376 18.48 -8.35 -8.02
CA ALA A 376 18.88 -8.64 -6.65
C ALA A 376 19.43 -7.39 -5.94
N GLU A 377 19.18 -7.27 -4.64
CA GLU A 377 19.62 -6.12 -3.83
C GLU A 377 21.14 -5.90 -3.88
N HIS A 378 21.91 -6.99 -4.02
CA HIS A 378 23.37 -6.92 -4.13
C HIS A 378 23.87 -6.55 -5.54
N GLU A 379 23.05 -6.74 -6.59
CA GLU A 379 23.38 -6.47 -7.99
C GLU A 379 22.95 -5.08 -8.49
N VAL A 380 22.58 -4.18 -7.59
CA VAL A 380 22.20 -2.81 -7.94
C VAL A 380 23.25 -2.07 -8.77
N ASP A 381 24.53 -2.40 -8.62
CA ASP A 381 25.62 -1.84 -9.42
C ASP A 381 25.58 -2.23 -10.89
N LYS A 382 24.90 -3.32 -11.24
CA LYS A 382 24.70 -3.79 -12.61
C LYS A 382 23.39 -3.30 -13.25
N LEU A 383 22.60 -2.49 -12.52
CA LEU A 383 21.23 -2.11 -12.90
C LEU A 383 21.16 -1.53 -14.32
N GLU A 384 22.05 -0.60 -14.67
CA GLU A 384 22.04 0.01 -16.01
C GLU A 384 22.24 -1.02 -17.13
N SER A 385 23.23 -1.90 -16.99
CA SER A 385 23.50 -2.93 -17.99
C SER A 385 22.37 -3.94 -18.14
N VAL A 386 21.67 -4.28 -17.02
CA VAL A 386 20.48 -5.13 -17.05
C VAL A 386 19.34 -4.44 -17.82
N LEU A 387 19.08 -3.16 -17.54
CA LEU A 387 18.03 -2.41 -18.23
C LEU A 387 18.34 -2.22 -19.73
N ASP A 388 19.58 -1.90 -20.07
CA ASP A 388 20.01 -1.78 -21.48
C ASP A 388 19.90 -3.11 -22.24
N LEU A 389 20.15 -4.23 -21.58
CA LEU A 389 19.94 -5.56 -22.18
C LEU A 389 18.46 -5.81 -22.46
N VAL A 390 17.57 -5.50 -21.48
CA VAL A 390 16.13 -5.67 -21.65
C VAL A 390 15.59 -4.83 -22.81
N VAL A 391 16.08 -3.59 -22.98
CA VAL A 391 15.69 -2.73 -24.11
C VAL A 391 16.03 -3.39 -25.44
N LYS A 392 17.15 -4.09 -25.53
CA LYS A 392 17.60 -4.75 -26.76
C LYS A 392 16.92 -6.09 -27.02
N THR A 393 16.31 -6.71 -26.02
CA THR A 393 15.83 -8.09 -26.12
C THR A 393 14.30 -8.20 -26.04
N ASN A 394 13.69 -7.82 -24.92
CA ASN A 394 12.30 -8.17 -24.63
C ASN A 394 11.42 -7.04 -24.08
N LEU A 395 11.89 -5.77 -24.11
CA LEU A 395 11.13 -4.63 -23.57
C LEU A 395 9.72 -4.53 -24.18
N THR A 396 9.61 -4.62 -25.51
CA THR A 396 8.31 -4.50 -26.21
C THR A 396 7.33 -5.60 -25.78
N ALA A 397 7.80 -6.83 -25.60
CA ALA A 397 6.96 -7.92 -25.12
C ALA A 397 6.47 -7.67 -23.68
N ILE A 398 7.34 -7.20 -22.79
CA ILE A 398 6.98 -6.84 -21.41
C ILE A 398 5.97 -5.69 -21.41
N GLN A 399 6.16 -4.65 -22.20
CA GLN A 399 5.25 -3.52 -22.29
C GLN A 399 3.88 -3.92 -22.83
N HIS A 400 3.84 -4.79 -23.82
CA HIS A 400 2.58 -5.33 -24.37
C HIS A 400 1.83 -6.15 -23.31
N ASN A 401 2.51 -7.06 -22.62
CA ASN A 401 1.92 -7.86 -21.55
C ASN A 401 1.45 -7.01 -20.38
N LEU A 402 2.21 -5.98 -20.00
CA LEU A 402 1.89 -5.04 -18.94
C LEU A 402 0.62 -4.23 -19.27
N TRP A 403 0.38 -3.93 -20.54
CA TRP A 403 -0.73 -3.10 -20.99
C TRP A 403 -2.06 -3.86 -21.09
N ASP A 404 -2.07 -5.15 -20.86
CA ASP A 404 -3.30 -5.94 -20.75
C ASP A 404 -4.25 -5.33 -19.71
N PRO A 405 -5.49 -4.96 -20.09
CA PRO A 405 -6.47 -4.35 -19.19
C PRO A 405 -6.78 -5.20 -17.95
N VAL A 406 -6.71 -6.54 -18.07
CA VAL A 406 -6.93 -7.46 -16.96
C VAL A 406 -5.81 -7.35 -15.94
N LYS A 407 -4.54 -7.38 -16.39
CA LYS A 407 -3.37 -7.25 -15.51
C LYS A 407 -3.31 -5.88 -14.81
N ARG A 408 -3.67 -4.81 -15.53
CA ARG A 408 -3.72 -3.46 -14.95
C ARG A 408 -4.77 -3.32 -13.85
N ARG A 409 -5.93 -3.94 -14.03
CA ARG A 409 -7.03 -3.91 -13.06
C ARG A 409 -6.75 -4.77 -11.84
N ALA A 410 -6.05 -5.87 -11.99
CA ALA A 410 -5.84 -6.88 -10.96
C ALA A 410 -5.24 -6.34 -9.64
N LEU A 411 -4.54 -5.21 -9.70
CA LEU A 411 -3.90 -4.59 -8.53
C LEU A 411 -4.69 -3.43 -7.93
N LEU A 412 -5.83 -3.06 -8.49
CA LEU A 412 -6.62 -1.91 -8.06
C LEU A 412 -7.84 -2.34 -7.26
N PHE A 413 -8.04 -1.71 -6.10
CA PHE A 413 -9.26 -1.87 -5.31
C PHE A 413 -10.29 -0.83 -5.74
N ASN A 414 -11.49 -1.27 -6.06
CA ASN A 414 -12.61 -0.40 -6.35
C ASN A 414 -13.62 -0.46 -5.21
N ASN A 415 -14.34 0.63 -4.93
CA ASN A 415 -15.36 0.68 -3.89
C ASN A 415 -16.52 -0.30 -4.15
N ARG A 416 -16.72 -0.65 -5.41
CA ARG A 416 -17.59 -1.74 -5.84
C ARG A 416 -16.74 -2.74 -6.60
N MET A 417 -16.75 -3.99 -6.15
CA MET A 417 -15.97 -5.06 -6.76
C MET A 417 -16.29 -5.21 -8.26
N LEU A 418 -15.24 -5.20 -9.06
CA LEU A 418 -15.30 -5.48 -10.50
C LEU A 418 -14.61 -6.83 -10.77
N GLU A 419 -15.09 -7.55 -11.77
CA GLU A 419 -14.42 -8.77 -12.20
C GLU A 419 -12.99 -8.48 -12.64
N GLY A 420 -12.02 -9.25 -12.07
CA GLY A 420 -10.60 -9.09 -12.30
C GLY A 420 -9.93 -7.94 -11.55
N ASP A 421 -10.60 -7.25 -10.62
CA ASP A 421 -9.95 -6.29 -9.71
C ASP A 421 -9.29 -6.97 -8.48
N ALA A 422 -8.63 -6.20 -7.64
CA ALA A 422 -7.92 -6.75 -6.50
C ALA A 422 -8.82 -7.48 -5.51
N THR A 423 -10.03 -7.00 -5.25
CA THR A 423 -10.99 -7.69 -4.36
C THR A 423 -11.50 -8.97 -5.00
N TRP A 424 -11.73 -8.98 -6.31
CA TRP A 424 -12.08 -10.19 -7.04
C TRP A 424 -10.98 -11.26 -6.93
N HIS A 425 -9.71 -10.87 -7.08
CA HIS A 425 -8.57 -11.79 -6.89
C HIS A 425 -8.46 -12.31 -5.46
N VAL A 426 -8.76 -11.49 -4.46
CA VAL A 426 -8.88 -11.95 -3.06
C VAL A 426 -9.91 -13.06 -2.95
N ILE A 427 -11.10 -12.91 -3.55
CA ILE A 427 -12.13 -13.93 -3.53
C ILE A 427 -11.68 -15.23 -4.23
N GLN A 428 -10.94 -15.14 -5.34
CA GLN A 428 -10.39 -16.32 -6.03
C GLN A 428 -9.36 -17.06 -5.16
N GLU A 429 -8.47 -16.32 -4.49
CA GLU A 429 -7.52 -16.92 -3.52
C GLU A 429 -8.24 -17.60 -2.35
N LEU A 430 -9.32 -17.01 -1.84
CA LEU A 430 -10.14 -17.61 -0.80
C LEU A 430 -10.89 -18.86 -1.30
N ALA A 431 -11.44 -18.85 -2.51
CA ALA A 431 -12.07 -20.01 -3.13
C ALA A 431 -11.13 -21.22 -3.16
N GLY A 432 -9.87 -21.01 -3.55
CA GLY A 432 -8.84 -22.06 -3.54
C GLY A 432 -8.48 -22.59 -2.15
N LYS A 433 -8.98 -21.97 -1.07
CA LYS A 433 -8.72 -22.38 0.32
C LYS A 433 -9.87 -23.16 0.96
N ILE A 434 -11.08 -23.04 0.45
CA ILE A 434 -12.27 -23.79 0.94
C ILE A 434 -11.98 -25.28 0.93
N ASP A 435 -11.55 -25.83 -0.21
CA ASP A 435 -11.28 -27.26 -0.36
C ASP A 435 -10.18 -27.79 0.60
N ARG A 436 -9.20 -26.93 0.92
CA ARG A 436 -8.12 -27.30 1.84
C ARG A 436 -8.57 -27.31 3.29
N SER A 437 -9.46 -26.41 3.69
CA SER A 437 -10.02 -26.38 5.05
C SER A 437 -10.88 -27.61 5.32
N TRP A 438 -11.74 -28.01 4.39
CA TRP A 438 -12.56 -29.21 4.51
C TRP A 438 -11.74 -30.51 4.55
N LYS A 439 -10.71 -30.65 3.71
CA LYS A 439 -9.83 -31.81 3.73
C LYS A 439 -9.10 -31.99 5.07
N ARG A 440 -8.72 -30.90 5.76
CA ARG A 440 -8.11 -30.97 7.09
C ARG A 440 -9.10 -31.38 8.19
N GLN A 441 -10.37 -31.03 8.06
CA GLN A 441 -11.41 -31.50 9.00
C GLN A 441 -11.70 -33.00 8.84
N VAL A 442 -11.68 -33.54 7.62
CA VAL A 442 -11.93 -34.96 7.36
C VAL A 442 -10.73 -35.85 7.72
N THR A 443 -9.50 -35.36 7.62
CA THR A 443 -8.27 -36.11 7.97
C THR A 443 -7.85 -35.97 9.43
N GLY A 444 -8.47 -35.07 10.17
CA GLY A 444 -8.25 -34.84 11.61
C GLY A 444 -9.00 -35.85 12.47
N THR A 445 -8.90 -37.16 12.16
CA THR A 445 -9.22 -38.21 13.14
C THR A 445 -8.31 -38.08 14.35
N TRP A 446 -8.95 -37.85 15.45
CA TRP A 446 -8.44 -37.79 16.79
C TRP A 446 -7.30 -38.82 17.05
N ARG A 447 -6.12 -38.35 17.34
CA ARG A 447 -5.12 -39.08 18.12
C ARG A 447 -4.76 -38.28 19.37
#